data_aae8be48c760b4111ae3c3f9f9370640
#
_entry.id   aae8be48c760b4111ae3c3f9f9370640
#
_cell.length_a   1.000
_cell.length_b   1.000
_cell.length_c   1.000
_cell.angle_alpha   90.00
_cell.angle_beta   90.00
_cell.angle_gamma   90.00
#
_symmetry.space_group_name_H-M   'P 1'
#
loop_
_entity.id
_entity.type
_entity.pdbx_description
1 polymer ?
#
loop_
_entity_poly.entity_id
_entity_poly.type
_entity_poly.pdbx_seq_one_letter_code
_entity_poly.pdbx_strand_id
1 'polypeptide(L)'
;MLLFENIQLALNGLRANKMRALLTMLGIIIGIGSVIAIMTVAGSMTNSITTSMQSMGANNITVSLTQKSDSDYTEGAQTRMFRPTTPGAEDLLTDEMLADYRALYGGSIYAVSLTQSLGSYTVSTNAGEAGVNATGVNTEYAAANSVELSRGRFFTEEDEEKARTVAVVSDVFAETLFPGQEAIGQAFQLTYGTKVYTFYIVGVYPYESNGLVLESTDATPTTDMYLPISTAKAMSHADDGYQSFTVVAATGVDTSA
;
A
#
# COMPACT_ATOMS: atom_id res chain seq x y z
N MET A 1 -14.42 -1.35 65.52
CA MET A 1 -13.11 -1.32 66.22
C MET A 1 -12.21 -2.49 65.83
N LEU A 2 -12.69 -3.72 65.80
CA LEU A 2 -11.90 -4.92 65.44
C LEU A 2 -11.19 -4.92 64.09
N LEU A 3 -11.72 -4.27 63.06
CA LEU A 3 -11.07 -4.22 61.73
C LEU A 3 -9.81 -3.35 61.71
N PHE A 4 -9.83 -2.24 62.43
CA PHE A 4 -8.68 -1.33 62.51
C PHE A 4 -7.54 -1.91 63.32
N GLU A 5 -7.85 -2.60 64.42
CA GLU A 5 -6.86 -3.34 65.22
C GLU A 5 -6.20 -4.48 64.43
N ASN A 6 -6.99 -5.25 63.68
CA ASN A 6 -6.45 -6.33 62.85
C ASN A 6 -5.54 -5.81 61.75
N ILE A 7 -5.86 -4.68 61.12
CA ILE A 7 -5.00 -4.02 60.12
C ILE A 7 -3.70 -3.54 60.76
N GLN A 8 -3.77 -2.95 61.95
CA GLN A 8 -2.60 -2.45 62.65
C GLN A 8 -1.67 -3.61 63.13
N LEU A 9 -2.26 -4.72 63.54
CA LEU A 9 -1.53 -5.94 63.91
C LEU A 9 -0.84 -6.57 62.68
N ALA A 10 -1.50 -6.62 61.54
CA ALA A 10 -0.94 -7.09 60.28
C ALA A 10 0.23 -6.20 59.80
N LEU A 11 0.09 -4.88 59.88
CA LEU A 11 1.15 -3.93 59.56
C LEU A 11 2.38 -4.04 60.47
N ASN A 12 2.17 -4.28 61.77
CA ASN A 12 3.26 -4.51 62.71
C ASN A 12 3.97 -5.85 62.44
N GLY A 13 3.25 -6.90 62.04
CA GLY A 13 3.80 -8.19 61.62
C GLY A 13 4.67 -8.07 60.35
N LEU A 14 4.24 -7.25 59.38
CA LEU A 14 5.03 -6.92 58.17
C LEU A 14 6.31 -6.13 58.52
N ARG A 15 6.23 -5.18 59.45
CA ARG A 15 7.40 -4.41 59.89
C ARG A 15 8.42 -5.25 60.64
N ALA A 16 7.99 -6.26 61.40
CA ALA A 16 8.88 -7.17 62.12
C ALA A 16 9.71 -8.05 61.18
N ASN A 17 9.18 -8.41 60.00
CA ASN A 17 9.84 -9.27 59.01
C ASN A 17 9.95 -8.58 57.62
N LYS A 18 10.40 -7.34 57.59
CA LYS A 18 10.42 -6.48 56.43
C LYS A 18 11.12 -7.07 55.18
N MET A 19 12.21 -7.84 55.38
CA MET A 19 12.93 -8.46 54.25
C MET A 19 12.10 -9.57 53.57
N ARG A 20 11.39 -10.39 54.36
CA ARG A 20 10.53 -11.46 53.83
C ARG A 20 9.30 -10.85 53.11
N ALA A 21 8.68 -9.84 53.75
CA ALA A 21 7.55 -9.15 53.16
C ALA A 21 7.93 -8.45 51.85
N LEU A 22 9.09 -7.79 51.77
CA LEU A 22 9.58 -7.11 50.58
C LEU A 22 9.87 -8.12 49.45
N LEU A 23 10.52 -9.25 49.76
CA LEU A 23 10.81 -10.27 48.74
C LEU A 23 9.54 -10.92 48.19
N THR A 24 8.54 -11.20 49.03
CA THR A 24 7.26 -11.76 48.56
C THR A 24 6.47 -10.75 47.73
N MET A 25 6.39 -9.49 48.15
CA MET A 25 5.75 -8.42 47.36
C MET A 25 6.46 -8.19 46.02
N LEU A 26 7.81 -8.20 46.03
CA LEU A 26 8.59 -8.04 44.78
C LEU A 26 8.28 -9.18 43.82
N GLY A 27 8.20 -10.43 44.30
CA GLY A 27 7.84 -11.57 43.45
C GLY A 27 6.45 -11.43 42.80
N ILE A 28 5.46 -10.95 43.56
CA ILE A 28 4.10 -10.72 43.06
C ILE A 28 4.09 -9.58 42.05
N ILE A 29 4.78 -8.47 42.34
CA ILE A 29 4.84 -7.31 41.43
C ILE A 29 5.49 -7.70 40.11
N ILE A 30 6.62 -8.41 40.13
CA ILE A 30 7.28 -8.89 38.91
C ILE A 30 6.38 -9.88 38.19
N GLY A 31 5.71 -10.80 38.84
CA GLY A 31 4.81 -11.77 38.25
C GLY A 31 3.65 -11.10 37.53
N ILE A 32 2.93 -10.22 38.19
CA ILE A 32 1.80 -9.50 37.57
C ILE A 32 2.28 -8.53 36.50
N GLY A 33 3.37 -7.79 36.75
CA GLY A 33 3.95 -6.84 35.81
C GLY A 33 4.39 -7.49 34.51
N SER A 34 5.01 -8.68 34.62
CA SER A 34 5.42 -9.43 33.39
C SER A 34 4.22 -9.90 32.54
N VAL A 35 3.15 -10.37 33.19
CA VAL A 35 1.93 -10.78 32.48
C VAL A 35 1.28 -9.60 31.77
N ILE A 36 1.15 -8.45 32.45
CA ILE A 36 0.60 -7.24 31.85
C ILE A 36 1.47 -6.79 30.66
N ALA A 37 2.80 -6.76 30.84
CA ALA A 37 3.72 -6.38 29.76
C ALA A 37 3.58 -7.29 28.54
N ILE A 38 3.54 -8.61 28.73
CA ILE A 38 3.37 -9.59 27.65
C ILE A 38 2.02 -9.38 26.93
N MET A 39 0.92 -9.21 27.67
CA MET A 39 -0.40 -8.98 27.07
C MET A 39 -0.46 -7.67 26.28
N THR A 40 0.17 -6.61 26.81
CA THR A 40 0.21 -5.31 26.12
C THR A 40 1.01 -5.40 24.82
N VAL A 41 2.19 -6.01 24.85
CA VAL A 41 3.03 -6.19 23.65
C VAL A 41 2.33 -7.09 22.64
N ALA A 42 1.75 -8.21 23.06
CA ALA A 42 1.02 -9.12 22.18
C ALA A 42 -0.19 -8.43 21.52
N GLY A 43 -0.96 -7.65 22.29
CA GLY A 43 -2.09 -6.88 21.78
C GLY A 43 -1.67 -5.81 20.75
N SER A 44 -0.62 -5.05 21.07
CA SER A 44 -0.05 -4.06 20.13
C SER A 44 0.44 -4.71 18.85
N MET A 45 1.16 -5.84 18.96
CA MET A 45 1.69 -6.54 17.80
C MET A 45 0.58 -7.12 16.91
N THR A 46 -0.45 -7.72 17.52
CA THR A 46 -1.63 -8.22 16.79
C THR A 46 -2.34 -7.09 16.07
N ASN A 47 -2.55 -5.94 16.73
CA ASN A 47 -3.20 -4.79 16.11
C ASN A 47 -2.37 -4.22 14.95
N SER A 48 -1.05 -4.09 15.12
CA SER A 48 -0.15 -3.64 14.05
C SER A 48 -0.16 -4.59 12.85
N ILE A 49 -0.11 -5.92 13.09
CA ILE A 49 -0.18 -6.92 12.03
C ILE A 49 -1.53 -6.83 11.32
N THR A 50 -2.64 -6.76 12.07
CA THR A 50 -3.98 -6.67 11.47
C THR A 50 -4.14 -5.41 10.64
N THR A 51 -3.68 -4.25 11.13
CA THR A 51 -3.71 -2.99 10.39
C THR A 51 -2.82 -3.07 9.14
N SER A 52 -1.62 -3.63 9.26
CA SER A 52 -0.73 -3.84 8.10
C SER A 52 -1.33 -4.80 7.08
N MET A 53 -1.98 -5.87 7.51
CA MET A 53 -2.69 -6.78 6.59
C MET A 53 -3.90 -6.12 5.92
N GLN A 54 -4.63 -5.27 6.63
CA GLN A 54 -5.74 -4.51 6.06
C GLN A 54 -5.24 -3.47 5.03
N SER A 55 -4.15 -2.77 5.32
CA SER A 55 -3.51 -1.84 4.38
C SER A 55 -2.87 -2.56 3.19
N MET A 56 -2.42 -3.80 3.36
CA MET A 56 -1.92 -4.67 2.28
C MET A 56 -3.04 -5.36 1.48
N GLY A 57 -4.31 -5.04 1.76
CA GLY A 57 -5.44 -5.53 0.99
C GLY A 57 -5.88 -6.97 1.32
N ALA A 58 -6.00 -7.30 2.61
CA ALA A 58 -6.51 -8.61 3.03
C ALA A 58 -7.93 -8.94 2.49
N ASN A 59 -8.66 -7.92 2.04
CA ASN A 59 -9.97 -8.05 1.38
C ASN A 59 -9.89 -7.84 -0.14
N ASN A 60 -8.70 -7.88 -0.72
CA ASN A 60 -8.50 -7.61 -2.14
C ASN A 60 -8.54 -8.92 -2.92
N ILE A 61 -9.39 -8.98 -3.92
CA ILE A 61 -9.48 -10.08 -4.88
C ILE A 61 -8.84 -9.60 -6.18
N THR A 62 -7.69 -10.16 -6.53
CA THR A 62 -7.03 -9.83 -7.79
C THR A 62 -7.48 -10.81 -8.87
N VAL A 63 -8.11 -10.28 -9.90
CA VAL A 63 -8.46 -10.99 -11.12
C VAL A 63 -7.37 -10.72 -12.15
N SER A 64 -6.70 -11.75 -12.61
CA SER A 64 -5.61 -11.61 -13.59
C SER A 64 -5.74 -12.63 -14.71
N LEU A 65 -5.33 -12.24 -15.89
CA LEU A 65 -5.22 -13.14 -17.03
C LEU A 65 -4.07 -14.13 -16.76
N THR A 66 -4.39 -15.41 -16.89
CA THR A 66 -3.38 -16.47 -16.80
C THR A 66 -3.39 -17.22 -18.11
N GLN A 67 -2.22 -17.39 -18.70
CA GLN A 67 -2.09 -18.15 -19.92
C GLN A 67 -2.55 -19.61 -19.67
N LYS A 68 -3.54 -20.06 -20.43
CA LYS A 68 -3.94 -21.46 -20.43
C LYS A 68 -2.77 -22.29 -20.97
N SER A 69 -2.12 -23.07 -20.13
CA SER A 69 -1.15 -24.05 -20.62
C SER A 69 -1.94 -25.17 -21.31
N ASP A 70 -1.86 -25.24 -22.63
CA ASP A 70 -2.28 -26.42 -23.36
C ASP A 70 -1.34 -27.55 -22.95
N SER A 71 -1.77 -28.31 -21.96
CA SER A 71 -1.14 -29.59 -21.57
C SER A 71 -1.56 -30.69 -22.53
N ASP A 72 -1.23 -30.53 -23.83
CA ASP A 72 -1.12 -31.67 -24.72
C ASP A 72 0.24 -32.34 -24.45
N TYR A 73 0.26 -33.20 -23.44
CA TYR A 73 1.38 -34.10 -23.19
C TYR A 73 1.49 -35.10 -24.33
N THR A 74 2.15 -34.69 -25.42
CA THR A 74 2.75 -35.63 -26.33
C THR A 74 4.06 -36.08 -25.69
N GLU A 75 4.07 -37.29 -25.17
CA GLU A 75 5.25 -37.99 -24.66
C GLU A 75 6.34 -37.93 -25.75
N GLY A 76 7.43 -37.15 -25.50
CA GLY A 76 8.61 -37.15 -26.37
C GLY A 76 9.16 -35.81 -26.84
N ALA A 77 8.63 -34.66 -26.46
CA ALA A 77 9.16 -33.35 -26.88
C ALA A 77 10.05 -32.73 -25.82
N GLN A 78 11.31 -32.52 -26.19
CA GLN A 78 12.33 -31.77 -25.46
C GLN A 78 11.79 -30.47 -24.91
N THR A 79 12.20 -30.14 -23.69
CA THR A 79 11.99 -28.91 -22.93
C THR A 79 11.80 -27.66 -23.82
N ARG A 80 10.56 -27.33 -24.16
CA ARG A 80 10.26 -26.02 -24.73
C ARG A 80 10.35 -25.03 -23.58
N MET A 81 11.36 -24.15 -23.66
CA MET A 81 11.45 -22.98 -22.80
C MET A 81 10.10 -22.25 -22.83
N PHE A 82 9.47 -22.11 -21.65
CA PHE A 82 8.32 -21.25 -21.45
C PHE A 82 8.71 -19.84 -21.93
N ARG A 83 8.24 -19.45 -23.12
CA ARG A 83 8.20 -18.05 -23.48
C ARG A 83 6.87 -17.53 -22.93
N PRO A 84 6.89 -16.60 -21.97
CA PRO A 84 5.66 -15.89 -21.62
C PRO A 84 5.24 -15.13 -22.90
N THR A 85 4.16 -15.54 -23.52
CA THR A 85 3.52 -14.76 -24.57
C THR A 85 2.72 -13.67 -23.89
N THR A 86 2.98 -12.42 -24.26
CA THR A 86 2.13 -11.30 -23.86
C THR A 86 0.71 -11.56 -24.36
N PRO A 87 -0.33 -11.38 -23.52
CA PRO A 87 -1.71 -11.51 -23.97
C PRO A 87 -1.96 -10.62 -25.19
N GLY A 88 -2.71 -11.12 -26.17
CA GLY A 88 -3.17 -10.32 -27.31
C GLY A 88 -4.23 -9.31 -26.86
N ALA A 89 -4.48 -8.28 -27.68
CA ALA A 89 -5.51 -7.27 -27.38
C ALA A 89 -6.90 -7.88 -27.16
N GLU A 90 -7.19 -9.01 -27.83
CA GLU A 90 -8.43 -9.76 -27.72
C GLU A 90 -8.58 -10.58 -26.43
N ASP A 91 -7.45 -10.81 -25.72
CA ASP A 91 -7.44 -11.54 -24.44
C ASP A 91 -7.64 -10.62 -23.24
N LEU A 92 -7.51 -9.28 -23.43
CA LEU A 92 -7.54 -8.32 -22.34
C LEU A 92 -8.95 -8.19 -21.72
N LEU A 93 -8.98 -7.91 -20.43
CA LEU A 93 -10.21 -7.60 -19.70
C LEU A 93 -10.67 -6.21 -20.12
N THR A 94 -11.90 -6.11 -20.66
CA THR A 94 -12.45 -4.86 -21.17
C THR A 94 -13.20 -4.07 -20.10
N ASP A 95 -13.42 -2.78 -20.33
CA ASP A 95 -14.26 -1.94 -19.48
C ASP A 95 -15.71 -2.45 -19.40
N GLU A 96 -16.22 -3.08 -20.49
CA GLU A 96 -17.54 -3.68 -20.52
C GLU A 96 -17.63 -4.89 -19.58
N MET A 97 -16.62 -5.78 -19.58
CA MET A 97 -16.54 -6.89 -18.64
C MET A 97 -16.47 -6.40 -17.19
N LEU A 98 -15.76 -5.30 -16.94
CA LEU A 98 -15.67 -4.70 -15.64
C LEU A 98 -17.01 -4.09 -15.18
N ALA A 99 -17.74 -3.46 -16.10
CA ALA A 99 -19.08 -2.94 -15.85
C ALA A 99 -20.07 -4.06 -15.54
N ASP A 100 -20.04 -5.16 -16.29
CA ASP A 100 -20.85 -6.36 -16.04
C ASP A 100 -20.53 -6.99 -14.68
N TYR A 101 -19.25 -7.07 -14.33
CA TYR A 101 -18.81 -7.55 -13.02
C TYR A 101 -19.35 -6.67 -11.89
N ARG A 102 -19.29 -5.34 -12.05
CA ARG A 102 -19.87 -4.38 -11.10
C ARG A 102 -21.39 -4.51 -11.01
N ALA A 103 -22.07 -4.76 -12.12
CA ALA A 103 -23.53 -4.94 -12.12
C ALA A 103 -23.95 -6.20 -11.35
N LEU A 104 -23.16 -7.27 -11.43
CA LEU A 104 -23.43 -8.53 -10.74
C LEU A 104 -23.13 -8.47 -9.22
N TYR A 105 -22.06 -7.80 -8.83
CA TYR A 105 -21.51 -7.83 -7.47
C TYR A 105 -21.46 -6.46 -6.78
N GLY A 106 -22.07 -5.42 -7.36
CA GLY A 106 -21.93 -4.02 -6.91
C GLY A 106 -22.25 -3.76 -5.43
N GLY A 107 -23.15 -4.56 -4.83
CA GLY A 107 -23.44 -4.47 -3.39
C GLY A 107 -22.32 -4.99 -2.48
N SER A 108 -21.39 -5.76 -3.03
CA SER A 108 -20.27 -6.38 -2.30
C SER A 108 -18.91 -5.74 -2.63
N ILE A 109 -18.87 -4.82 -3.59
CA ILE A 109 -17.66 -4.14 -4.05
C ILE A 109 -17.58 -2.77 -3.39
N TYR A 110 -16.45 -2.48 -2.73
CA TYR A 110 -16.13 -1.15 -2.22
C TYR A 110 -15.46 -0.29 -3.29
N ALA A 111 -14.44 -0.82 -3.94
CA ALA A 111 -13.69 -0.14 -5.00
C ALA A 111 -13.04 -1.15 -5.94
N VAL A 112 -12.78 -0.71 -7.18
CA VAL A 112 -12.01 -1.47 -8.16
C VAL A 112 -10.73 -0.71 -8.48
N SER A 113 -9.60 -1.34 -8.25
CA SER A 113 -8.28 -0.79 -8.53
C SER A 113 -7.76 -1.31 -9.86
N LEU A 114 -7.48 -0.40 -10.76
CA LEU A 114 -6.85 -0.64 -12.05
C LEU A 114 -5.45 -0.05 -12.04
N THR A 115 -4.48 -0.79 -12.57
CA THR A 115 -3.10 -0.35 -12.62
C THR A 115 -2.46 -0.63 -13.98
N GLN A 116 -1.64 0.31 -14.46
CA GLN A 116 -0.79 0.17 -15.63
C GLN A 116 0.62 0.62 -15.26
N SER A 117 1.53 -0.32 -15.10
CA SER A 117 2.93 0.03 -14.79
C SER A 117 3.62 0.57 -16.05
N LEU A 118 4.34 1.67 -15.86
CA LEU A 118 5.21 2.25 -16.88
C LEU A 118 6.68 1.91 -16.65
N GLY A 119 7.04 1.52 -15.40
CA GLY A 119 8.41 1.22 -14.98
C GLY A 119 9.03 2.29 -14.08
N SER A 120 10.34 2.16 -13.85
CA SER A 120 11.10 3.05 -12.98
C SER A 120 11.84 4.09 -13.79
N TYR A 121 11.83 5.34 -13.31
CA TYR A 121 12.45 6.49 -13.97
C TYR A 121 13.18 7.34 -12.94
N THR A 122 14.14 8.12 -13.45
CA THR A 122 14.77 9.19 -12.68
C THR A 122 14.29 10.52 -13.24
N VAL A 123 13.78 11.38 -12.37
CA VAL A 123 13.39 12.75 -12.67
C VAL A 123 14.46 13.66 -12.10
N SER A 124 14.99 14.55 -12.93
CA SER A 124 16.04 15.49 -12.56
C SER A 124 15.55 16.92 -12.74
N THR A 125 15.90 17.77 -11.78
CA THR A 125 15.73 19.22 -11.84
C THR A 125 17.06 19.91 -11.51
N ASN A 126 17.08 21.23 -11.54
CA ASN A 126 18.26 21.99 -11.09
C ASN A 126 18.53 21.83 -9.57
N ALA A 127 17.55 21.36 -8.80
CA ALA A 127 17.65 21.21 -7.36
C ALA A 127 18.14 19.81 -6.94
N GLY A 128 17.78 18.75 -7.71
CA GLY A 128 18.16 17.39 -7.37
C GLY A 128 17.59 16.36 -8.34
N GLU A 129 17.80 15.10 -8.00
CA GLU A 129 17.31 13.93 -8.74
C GLU A 129 16.50 13.03 -7.82
N ALA A 130 15.39 12.50 -8.31
CA ALA A 130 14.54 11.56 -7.58
C ALA A 130 14.16 10.36 -8.46
N GLY A 131 14.31 9.17 -7.91
CA GLY A 131 13.82 7.93 -8.53
C GLY A 131 12.32 7.76 -8.31
N VAL A 132 11.59 7.36 -9.34
CA VAL A 132 10.16 7.08 -9.25
C VAL A 132 9.77 5.81 -9.99
N ASN A 133 8.80 5.07 -9.43
CA ASN A 133 8.07 4.02 -10.11
C ASN A 133 6.77 4.63 -10.64
N ALA A 134 6.68 4.83 -11.93
CA ALA A 134 5.51 5.43 -12.56
C ALA A 134 4.43 4.38 -12.80
N THR A 135 3.24 4.60 -12.22
CA THR A 135 2.10 3.70 -12.36
C THR A 135 0.85 4.51 -12.70
N GLY A 136 0.21 4.15 -13.82
CA GLY A 136 -1.11 4.63 -14.17
C GLY A 136 -2.16 3.96 -13.31
N VAL A 137 -3.07 4.73 -12.73
CA VAL A 137 -4.11 4.23 -11.82
C VAL A 137 -5.44 4.93 -12.11
N ASN A 138 -6.55 4.26 -11.79
CA ASN A 138 -7.88 4.84 -11.90
C ASN A 138 -8.23 5.71 -10.67
N THR A 139 -9.33 6.43 -10.73
CA THR A 139 -9.79 7.34 -9.66
C THR A 139 -10.07 6.63 -8.33
N GLU A 140 -10.50 5.36 -8.37
CA GLU A 140 -10.82 4.56 -7.18
C GLU A 140 -9.57 3.96 -6.49
N TYR A 141 -8.40 4.04 -7.14
CA TYR A 141 -7.16 3.46 -6.64
C TYR A 141 -6.80 3.93 -5.23
N ALA A 142 -6.94 5.22 -4.96
CA ALA A 142 -6.62 5.79 -3.66
C ALA A 142 -7.46 5.18 -2.53
N ALA A 143 -8.77 5.02 -2.77
CA ALA A 143 -9.68 4.39 -1.82
C ALA A 143 -9.39 2.88 -1.65
N ALA A 144 -9.10 2.20 -2.76
CA ALA A 144 -8.79 0.77 -2.77
C ALA A 144 -7.49 0.43 -2.03
N ASN A 145 -6.49 1.29 -2.13
CA ASN A 145 -5.15 1.05 -1.57
C ASN A 145 -4.85 1.93 -0.35
N SER A 146 -5.87 2.61 0.20
CA SER A 146 -5.73 3.48 1.39
C SER A 146 -4.62 4.53 1.23
N VAL A 147 -4.50 5.11 0.02
CA VAL A 147 -3.52 6.17 -0.25
C VAL A 147 -4.06 7.48 0.34
N GLU A 148 -3.50 7.88 1.47
CA GLU A 148 -3.82 9.15 2.11
C GLU A 148 -2.93 10.26 1.56
N LEU A 149 -3.55 11.42 1.27
CA LEU A 149 -2.80 12.58 0.78
C LEU A 149 -2.49 13.52 1.93
N SER A 150 -1.26 14.00 1.98
CA SER A 150 -0.85 15.06 2.91
C SER A 150 -1.26 16.45 2.40
N ARG A 151 -1.26 16.65 1.08
CA ARG A 151 -1.61 17.91 0.41
C ARG A 151 -2.19 17.66 -0.98
N GLY A 152 -3.05 18.59 -1.44
CA GLY A 152 -3.62 18.54 -2.77
C GLY A 152 -4.83 17.62 -2.89
N ARG A 153 -5.00 17.02 -4.06
CA ARG A 153 -6.09 16.11 -4.39
C ARG A 153 -5.61 14.91 -5.19
N PHE A 154 -6.40 13.85 -5.20
CA PHE A 154 -6.23 12.74 -6.13
C PHE A 154 -6.85 13.10 -7.50
N PHE A 155 -6.83 12.16 -8.44
CA PHE A 155 -7.39 12.37 -9.77
C PHE A 155 -8.90 12.48 -9.74
N THR A 156 -9.44 13.24 -10.68
CA THR A 156 -10.87 13.31 -10.97
C THR A 156 -11.18 12.50 -12.21
N GLU A 157 -12.44 12.15 -12.41
CA GLU A 157 -12.91 11.51 -13.64
C GLU A 157 -12.54 12.35 -14.88
N GLU A 158 -12.60 13.70 -14.77
CA GLU A 158 -12.21 14.59 -15.86
C GLU A 158 -10.71 14.52 -16.20
N ASP A 159 -9.83 14.28 -15.21
CA ASP A 159 -8.40 14.08 -15.44
C ASP A 159 -8.15 12.77 -16.17
N GLU A 160 -8.92 11.73 -15.83
CA GLU A 160 -8.86 10.42 -16.48
C GLU A 160 -9.44 10.46 -17.90
N GLU A 161 -10.66 10.96 -18.09
CA GLU A 161 -11.30 11.07 -19.40
C GLU A 161 -10.50 11.87 -20.43
N LYS A 162 -9.85 12.95 -19.98
CA LYS A 162 -9.04 13.83 -20.83
C LYS A 162 -7.57 13.42 -20.92
N ALA A 163 -7.19 12.32 -20.30
CA ALA A 163 -5.79 11.87 -20.20
C ALA A 163 -4.84 13.02 -19.84
N ARG A 164 -5.18 13.77 -18.76
CA ARG A 164 -4.39 14.92 -18.33
C ARG A 164 -3.04 14.48 -17.80
N THR A 165 -2.00 15.23 -18.10
CA THR A 165 -0.65 14.99 -17.57
C THR A 165 -0.50 15.56 -16.17
N VAL A 166 -1.21 14.95 -15.22
CA VAL A 166 -1.15 15.27 -13.79
C VAL A 166 -0.55 14.09 -13.02
N ALA A 167 0.10 14.38 -11.89
CA ALA A 167 0.76 13.37 -11.08
C ALA A 167 0.49 13.58 -9.58
N VAL A 168 0.38 12.45 -8.87
CA VAL A 168 0.43 12.39 -7.41
C VAL A 168 1.77 11.76 -7.03
N VAL A 169 2.53 12.42 -6.18
CA VAL A 169 3.92 12.09 -5.85
C VAL A 169 4.13 12.01 -4.34
N SER A 170 5.23 11.40 -3.91
CA SER A 170 5.60 11.37 -2.49
C SER A 170 6.11 12.73 -2.01
N ASP A 171 6.06 12.95 -0.70
CA ASP A 171 6.68 14.10 -0.05
C ASP A 171 8.20 14.12 -0.23
N VAL A 172 8.86 12.95 -0.21
CA VAL A 172 10.30 12.80 -0.50
C VAL A 172 10.64 13.28 -1.91
N PHE A 173 9.85 12.88 -2.91
CA PHE A 173 10.01 13.36 -4.28
C PHE A 173 9.84 14.88 -4.37
N ALA A 174 8.77 15.39 -3.75
CA ALA A 174 8.45 16.81 -3.75
C ALA A 174 9.57 17.65 -3.10
N GLU A 175 10.09 17.23 -1.94
CA GLU A 175 11.16 17.91 -1.24
C GLU A 175 12.50 17.86 -2.00
N THR A 176 12.80 16.73 -2.64
CA THR A 176 14.04 16.56 -3.42
C THR A 176 14.08 17.45 -4.65
N LEU A 177 12.97 17.56 -5.39
CA LEU A 177 12.94 18.33 -6.64
C LEU A 177 12.56 19.81 -6.47
N PHE A 178 11.82 20.14 -5.39
CA PHE A 178 11.31 21.50 -5.13
C PHE A 178 11.56 21.90 -3.67
N PRO A 179 12.83 21.91 -3.20
CA PRO A 179 13.14 22.17 -1.80
C PRO A 179 12.65 23.54 -1.35
N GLY A 180 11.88 23.55 -0.27
CA GLY A 180 11.34 24.78 0.33
C GLY A 180 10.26 25.49 -0.51
N GLN A 181 9.73 24.88 -1.56
CA GLN A 181 8.66 25.41 -2.39
C GLN A 181 7.37 24.60 -2.22
N GLU A 182 6.23 25.23 -2.53
CA GLU A 182 4.98 24.47 -2.66
C GLU A 182 5.04 23.58 -3.90
N ALA A 183 4.95 22.27 -3.70
CA ALA A 183 5.05 21.31 -4.79
C ALA A 183 3.79 21.25 -5.66
N ILE A 184 2.60 21.55 -5.07
CA ILE A 184 1.35 21.54 -5.81
C ILE A 184 1.37 22.58 -6.91
N GLY A 185 1.05 22.17 -8.14
CA GLY A 185 1.07 23.01 -9.34
C GLY A 185 2.44 23.15 -10.01
N GLN A 186 3.53 22.66 -9.39
CA GLN A 186 4.84 22.59 -10.04
C GLN A 186 4.85 21.55 -11.16
N ALA A 187 5.65 21.86 -12.19
CA ALA A 187 5.81 20.99 -13.35
C ALA A 187 7.17 20.30 -13.33
N PHE A 188 7.20 19.05 -13.74
CA PHE A 188 8.44 18.31 -13.96
C PHE A 188 8.36 17.54 -15.29
N GLN A 189 9.49 17.11 -15.80
CA GLN A 189 9.60 16.37 -17.03
C GLN A 189 9.98 14.92 -16.77
N LEU A 190 9.28 14.00 -17.42
CA LEU A 190 9.57 12.58 -17.43
C LEU A 190 9.77 12.12 -18.85
N THR A 191 10.89 11.42 -19.11
CA THR A 191 11.19 10.87 -20.42
C THR A 191 10.72 9.42 -20.49
N TYR A 192 9.78 9.16 -21.39
CA TYR A 192 9.31 7.80 -21.69
C TYR A 192 9.72 7.41 -23.11
N GLY A 193 10.61 6.42 -23.21
CA GLY A 193 11.20 6.06 -24.51
C GLY A 193 11.99 7.24 -25.12
N THR A 194 11.49 7.79 -26.21
CA THR A 194 12.07 8.95 -26.90
C THR A 194 11.30 10.25 -26.70
N LYS A 195 10.19 10.20 -25.98
CA LYS A 195 9.29 11.35 -25.77
C LYS A 195 9.45 11.91 -24.36
N VAL A 196 9.40 13.23 -24.25
CA VAL A 196 9.40 13.95 -22.97
C VAL A 196 7.97 14.41 -22.69
N TYR A 197 7.46 14.04 -21.54
CA TYR A 197 6.15 14.45 -21.04
C TYR A 197 6.32 15.42 -19.86
N THR A 198 5.52 16.47 -19.84
CA THR A 198 5.48 17.44 -18.74
C THR A 198 4.29 17.11 -17.85
N PHE A 199 4.53 16.81 -16.58
CA PHE A 199 3.51 16.52 -15.59
C PHE A 199 3.40 17.66 -14.60
N TYR A 200 2.17 17.87 -14.08
CA TYR A 200 1.88 18.83 -13.01
C TYR A 200 1.50 18.08 -11.74
N ILE A 201 2.12 18.44 -10.63
CA ILE A 201 1.81 17.84 -9.33
C ILE A 201 0.47 18.36 -8.83
N VAL A 202 -0.49 17.44 -8.59
CA VAL A 202 -1.83 17.78 -8.07
C VAL A 202 -2.06 17.25 -6.66
N GLY A 203 -1.26 16.28 -6.21
CA GLY A 203 -1.33 15.71 -4.88
C GLY A 203 0.03 15.23 -4.38
N VAL A 204 0.19 15.26 -3.05
CA VAL A 204 1.38 14.77 -2.37
C VAL A 204 0.94 13.81 -1.26
N TYR A 205 1.50 12.61 -1.23
CA TYR A 205 1.27 11.61 -0.19
C TYR A 205 2.50 11.45 0.71
N PRO A 206 2.34 11.12 2.00
CA PRO A 206 3.48 10.86 2.87
C PRO A 206 4.13 9.52 2.50
N TYR A 207 5.45 9.52 2.34
CA TYR A 207 6.21 8.29 2.11
C TYR A 207 6.48 7.59 3.43
N GLU A 208 5.96 6.38 3.57
CA GLU A 208 6.27 5.51 4.71
C GLU A 208 7.30 4.46 4.29
N SER A 209 8.50 4.55 4.84
CA SER A 209 9.50 3.51 4.65
C SER A 209 9.05 2.22 5.36
N ASN A 210 8.82 1.17 4.61
CA ASN A 210 8.49 -0.15 5.15
C ASN A 210 9.71 -0.81 5.80
N GLY A 211 10.36 -0.20 6.74
CA GLY A 211 11.39 -0.64 7.69
C GLY A 211 12.24 -1.91 7.45
N LEU A 212 12.00 -2.63 6.36
CA LEU A 212 12.71 -3.85 5.93
C LEU A 212 13.79 -3.58 4.87
N VAL A 213 13.87 -2.38 4.35
CA VAL A 213 14.95 -1.97 3.45
C VAL A 213 16.06 -1.43 4.33
N LEU A 214 17.20 -2.12 4.34
CA LEU A 214 18.48 -1.55 4.81
C LEU A 214 18.75 -0.34 3.91
N GLU A 215 18.30 0.82 4.33
CA GLU A 215 18.60 2.08 3.65
C GLU A 215 20.13 2.22 3.59
N SER A 216 20.66 2.15 2.38
CA SER A 216 21.99 2.71 2.15
C SER A 216 21.87 4.21 2.39
N THR A 217 22.54 4.69 3.42
CA THR A 217 22.40 5.99 4.08
C THR A 217 22.58 7.22 3.20
N ASP A 218 22.81 7.10 1.89
CA ASP A 218 23.18 8.19 0.99
C ASP A 218 22.34 8.29 -0.30
N ALA A 219 21.36 7.43 -0.53
CA ALA A 219 20.54 7.46 -1.76
C ALA A 219 19.10 7.86 -1.44
N THR A 220 18.58 8.85 -2.15
CA THR A 220 17.15 9.20 -2.12
C THR A 220 16.34 7.96 -2.51
N PRO A 221 15.37 7.50 -1.70
CA PRO A 221 14.60 6.30 -2.02
C PRO A 221 13.81 6.49 -3.32
N THR A 222 13.68 5.42 -4.10
CA THR A 222 12.74 5.39 -5.22
C THR A 222 11.33 5.29 -4.66
N THR A 223 10.47 6.23 -5.01
CA THR A 223 9.09 6.33 -4.51
C THR A 223 8.08 6.09 -5.63
N ASP A 224 6.84 5.78 -5.30
CA ASP A 224 5.80 5.61 -6.29
C ASP A 224 5.30 6.96 -6.80
N MET A 225 4.98 7.02 -8.08
CA MET A 225 4.34 8.14 -8.75
C MET A 225 3.09 7.65 -9.44
N TYR A 226 1.96 8.23 -9.09
CA TYR A 226 0.67 7.85 -9.68
C TYR A 226 0.28 8.84 -10.76
N LEU A 227 -0.27 8.31 -11.86
CA LEU A 227 -0.77 9.05 -13.04
C LEU A 227 -2.18 8.56 -13.35
N PRO A 228 -3.03 9.34 -14.05
CA PRO A 228 -4.27 8.80 -14.60
C PRO A 228 -3.99 7.62 -15.53
N ILE A 229 -4.76 6.55 -15.42
CA ILE A 229 -4.53 5.32 -16.19
C ILE A 229 -4.62 5.53 -17.69
N SER A 230 -5.52 6.41 -18.14
CA SER A 230 -5.64 6.82 -19.53
C SER A 230 -4.38 7.50 -20.06
N THR A 231 -3.74 8.34 -19.23
CA THR A 231 -2.45 8.97 -19.56
C THR A 231 -1.36 7.92 -19.71
N ALA A 232 -1.30 6.96 -18.77
CA ALA A 232 -0.32 5.89 -18.82
C ALA A 232 -0.51 4.98 -20.05
N LYS A 233 -1.74 4.62 -20.40
CA LYS A 233 -2.06 3.88 -21.63
C LYS A 233 -1.65 4.65 -22.87
N ALA A 234 -1.97 5.94 -22.95
CA ALA A 234 -1.58 6.79 -24.07
C ALA A 234 -0.05 6.90 -24.23
N MET A 235 0.71 6.92 -23.12
CA MET A 235 2.17 6.95 -23.14
C MET A 235 2.77 5.62 -23.59
N SER A 236 2.27 4.51 -23.08
CA SER A 236 2.78 3.17 -23.38
C SER A 236 2.28 2.61 -24.71
N HIS A 237 1.33 3.28 -25.35
CA HIS A 237 0.60 2.75 -26.51
C HIS A 237 0.00 1.37 -26.20
N ALA A 238 -0.45 1.17 -24.95
CA ALA A 238 -1.08 -0.07 -24.54
C ALA A 238 -2.46 -0.20 -25.21
N ASP A 239 -2.84 -1.44 -25.46
CA ASP A 239 -4.15 -1.77 -25.99
C ASP A 239 -5.27 -1.39 -25.01
N ASP A 240 -6.48 -1.21 -25.53
CA ASP A 240 -7.67 -0.99 -24.70
C ASP A 240 -8.02 -2.27 -23.95
N GLY A 241 -7.81 -2.25 -22.65
CA GLY A 241 -8.05 -3.38 -21.75
C GLY A 241 -7.04 -3.44 -20.63
N TYR A 242 -7.20 -4.45 -19.76
CA TYR A 242 -6.40 -4.65 -18.56
C TYR A 242 -5.94 -6.10 -18.47
N GLN A 243 -4.71 -6.32 -18.04
CA GLN A 243 -4.20 -7.66 -17.76
C GLN A 243 -4.66 -8.18 -16.39
N SER A 244 -4.94 -7.27 -15.48
CA SER A 244 -5.45 -7.56 -14.16
C SER A 244 -6.19 -6.36 -13.57
N PHE A 245 -7.12 -6.64 -12.68
CA PHE A 245 -7.72 -5.65 -11.81
C PHE A 245 -7.86 -6.21 -10.40
N THR A 246 -7.88 -5.33 -9.42
CA THR A 246 -8.07 -5.72 -8.02
C THR A 246 -9.39 -5.16 -7.52
N VAL A 247 -10.22 -6.04 -6.97
CA VAL A 247 -11.51 -5.70 -6.36
C VAL A 247 -11.31 -5.66 -4.86
N VAL A 248 -11.71 -4.58 -4.24
CA VAL A 248 -11.77 -4.45 -2.79
C VAL A 248 -13.20 -4.75 -2.34
N ALA A 249 -13.36 -5.78 -1.53
CA ALA A 249 -14.66 -6.13 -0.99
C ALA A 249 -15.14 -5.11 0.05
N ALA A 250 -16.45 -4.88 0.09
CA ALA A 250 -17.06 -4.05 1.13
C ALA A 250 -16.90 -4.70 2.51
N THR A 251 -16.81 -3.87 3.55
CA THR A 251 -16.61 -4.36 4.93
C THR A 251 -17.72 -5.34 5.34
N GLY A 252 -17.34 -6.53 5.80
CA GLY A 252 -18.26 -7.57 6.27
C GLY A 252 -18.70 -8.58 5.21
N VAL A 253 -18.16 -8.50 3.99
CA VAL A 253 -18.36 -9.52 2.95
C VAL A 253 -17.34 -10.62 3.16
N ASP A 254 -17.82 -11.89 3.18
CA ASP A 254 -16.95 -13.06 3.25
C ASP A 254 -16.35 -13.33 1.87
N THR A 255 -15.04 -13.20 1.76
CA THR A 255 -14.27 -13.40 0.52
C THR A 255 -13.73 -14.83 0.38
N SER A 256 -14.11 -15.75 1.27
CA SER A 256 -13.62 -17.15 1.31
C SER A 256 -14.47 -18.14 0.53
N ALA A 257 -15.44 -17.71 -0.26
CA ALA A 257 -16.36 -18.56 -1.01
C ALA A 257 -15.84 -18.96 -2.40
#